data_3e8962fbc4b98cd9091a0d4cc50ba56c
#
_entry.id   3e8962fbc4b98cd9091a0d4cc50ba56c
#
_cell.length_a   1.000
_cell.length_b   1.000
_cell.length_c   1.000
_cell.angle_alpha   90.00
_cell.angle_beta   90.00
_cell.angle_gamma   90.00
#
_symmetry.space_group_name_H-M   'P 1'
#
loop_
_entity.id
_entity.type
_entity.pdbx_description
1 polymer ?
#
loop_
_entity_poly.entity_id
_entity_poly.type
_entity_poly.pdbx_seq_one_letter_code
_entity_poly.pdbx_strand_id
1 'polypeptide(L)'
;MLKIVIGVLVASALLAVAGCGGKSEAEKEREAAAAAAGSGRGTITCEGSATSKPTGLPAGFPQPDAVTYVSATKSGPTVVVDGYSTESLEGMYVEYTDRINEAGYKVEFSELEKDRGDSEVAYKTSGANSSEGIVALRGGESCANGNVSVHITNRPSG
;
A
#
# COMPACT_ATOMS: atom_id res chain seq x y z
N MET A 1 -64.83 -46.71 -23.60
CA MET A 1 -63.59 -46.06 -24.12
C MET A 1 -63.17 -45.05 -23.09
N LEU A 2 -62.18 -45.41 -22.31
CA LEU A 2 -61.65 -44.59 -21.18
C LEU A 2 -60.36 -43.90 -21.63
N LYS A 3 -60.38 -42.58 -21.72
CA LYS A 3 -59.14 -41.76 -22.03
C LYS A 3 -58.51 -41.35 -20.74
N ILE A 4 -57.37 -41.93 -20.45
CA ILE A 4 -56.47 -41.53 -19.36
C ILE A 4 -55.65 -40.35 -19.81
N VAL A 5 -55.79 -39.21 -19.13
CA VAL A 5 -54.91 -38.02 -19.32
C VAL A 5 -53.84 -38.07 -18.24
N ILE A 6 -52.61 -38.30 -18.66
CA ILE A 6 -51.45 -38.28 -17.77
C ILE A 6 -50.95 -36.83 -17.70
N GLY A 7 -51.17 -36.21 -16.55
CA GLY A 7 -50.58 -34.88 -16.27
C GLY A 7 -49.12 -35.04 -15.84
N VAL A 8 -48.24 -34.45 -16.63
CA VAL A 8 -46.80 -34.32 -16.28
C VAL A 8 -46.62 -33.10 -15.40
N LEU A 9 -46.32 -33.34 -14.12
CA LEU A 9 -45.92 -32.31 -13.18
C LEU A 9 -44.43 -32.03 -13.42
N VAL A 10 -44.12 -30.87 -14.04
CA VAL A 10 -42.76 -30.36 -14.13
C VAL A 10 -42.44 -29.65 -12.83
N ALA A 11 -41.67 -30.30 -11.98
CA ALA A 11 -41.08 -29.68 -10.78
C ALA A 11 -39.89 -28.82 -11.21
N SER A 12 -40.12 -27.51 -11.27
CA SER A 12 -39.05 -26.56 -11.48
C SER A 12 -38.20 -26.41 -10.20
N ALA A 13 -37.07 -27.10 -10.15
CA ALA A 13 -36.06 -26.89 -9.11
C ALA A 13 -35.36 -25.55 -9.36
N LEU A 14 -35.69 -24.53 -8.59
CA LEU A 14 -34.94 -23.29 -8.49
C LEU A 14 -33.64 -23.60 -7.75
N LEU A 15 -32.57 -23.81 -8.51
CA LEU A 15 -31.21 -23.77 -8.00
C LEU A 15 -30.90 -22.32 -7.63
N ALA A 16 -31.02 -21.97 -6.36
CA ALA A 16 -30.43 -20.79 -5.79
C ALA A 16 -28.92 -20.98 -5.83
N VAL A 17 -28.26 -20.44 -6.87
CA VAL A 17 -26.82 -20.26 -6.88
C VAL A 17 -26.53 -19.15 -5.87
N ALA A 18 -26.23 -19.56 -4.62
CA ALA A 18 -25.56 -18.68 -3.66
C ALA A 18 -24.18 -18.35 -4.26
N GLY A 19 -24.13 -17.24 -4.97
CA GLY A 19 -22.87 -16.67 -5.44
C GLY A 19 -22.04 -16.28 -4.22
N CYS A 20 -21.19 -17.19 -3.76
CA CYS A 20 -20.04 -16.81 -2.96
C CYS A 20 -19.17 -15.91 -3.85
N GLY A 21 -19.37 -14.61 -3.74
CA GLY A 21 -18.49 -13.60 -4.29
C GLY A 21 -17.14 -13.70 -3.58
N GLY A 22 -16.35 -14.71 -3.94
CA GLY A 22 -14.94 -14.80 -3.52
C GLY A 22 -14.22 -13.62 -4.16
N LYS A 23 -13.54 -12.84 -3.32
CA LYS A 23 -12.63 -11.78 -3.78
C LYS A 23 -11.65 -12.37 -4.79
N SER A 24 -11.34 -11.63 -5.85
CA SER A 24 -10.35 -12.05 -6.82
C SER A 24 -8.97 -12.23 -6.15
N GLU A 25 -8.11 -13.03 -6.72
CA GLU A 25 -6.73 -13.18 -6.22
C GLU A 25 -6.04 -11.80 -6.11
N ALA A 26 -6.27 -10.92 -7.08
CA ALA A 26 -5.76 -9.56 -7.07
C ALA A 26 -6.34 -8.70 -5.92
N GLU A 27 -7.60 -8.91 -5.52
CA GLU A 27 -8.18 -8.25 -4.34
C GLU A 27 -7.64 -8.82 -3.04
N LYS A 28 -7.40 -10.12 -2.98
CA LYS A 28 -6.76 -10.77 -1.81
C LYS A 28 -5.31 -10.33 -1.66
N GLU A 29 -4.57 -10.21 -2.76
CA GLU A 29 -3.21 -9.67 -2.76
C GLU A 29 -3.17 -8.20 -2.33
N ARG A 30 -4.12 -7.39 -2.79
CA ARG A 30 -4.27 -5.98 -2.35
C ARG A 30 -4.62 -5.88 -0.87
N GLU A 31 -5.56 -6.69 -0.37
CA GLU A 31 -5.87 -6.72 1.07
C GLU A 31 -4.71 -7.27 1.90
N ALA A 32 -4.00 -8.28 1.41
CA ALA A 32 -2.81 -8.79 2.07
C ALA A 32 -1.69 -7.75 2.09
N ALA A 33 -1.48 -7.01 1.00
CA ALA A 33 -0.54 -5.90 0.94
C ALA A 33 -0.97 -4.75 1.86
N ALA A 34 -2.25 -4.38 1.88
CA ALA A 34 -2.80 -3.36 2.78
C ALA A 34 -2.77 -3.80 4.26
N ALA A 35 -3.05 -5.08 4.55
CA ALA A 35 -2.93 -5.64 5.89
C ALA A 35 -1.47 -5.77 6.35
N ALA A 36 -0.56 -6.03 5.42
CA ALA A 36 0.88 -6.07 5.68
C ALA A 36 1.48 -4.68 5.91
N ALA A 37 0.92 -3.66 5.28
CA ALA A 37 1.26 -2.25 5.53
C ALA A 37 0.69 -1.72 6.85
N GLY A 38 -0.01 -2.55 7.65
CA GLY A 38 -0.68 -2.11 8.87
C GLY A 38 -1.77 -1.10 8.53
N SER A 39 -2.97 -1.59 8.21
CA SER A 39 -4.16 -0.77 7.93
C SER A 39 -3.84 0.59 7.28
N GLY A 40 -3.51 0.62 6.04
CA GLY A 40 -3.39 1.69 5.03
C GLY A 40 -3.38 3.19 5.40
N ARG A 41 -3.40 3.51 6.67
CA ARG A 41 -3.32 4.85 7.25
C ARG A 41 -2.25 4.84 8.33
N GLY A 42 -0.98 4.76 7.92
CA GLY A 42 0.12 4.98 8.84
C GLY A 42 -0.04 6.29 9.63
N THR A 43 0.73 6.45 10.67
CA THR A 43 0.76 7.69 11.45
C THR A 43 1.04 8.85 10.49
N ILE A 44 0.16 9.88 10.51
CA ILE A 44 0.41 11.10 9.76
C ILE A 44 1.35 11.97 10.59
N THR A 45 2.55 12.18 10.08
CA THR A 45 3.61 12.96 10.75
C THR A 45 3.91 14.18 9.88
N CYS A 46 3.47 15.35 10.30
CA CYS A 46 3.61 16.59 9.54
C CYS A 46 4.71 17.51 10.08
N GLU A 47 5.23 17.19 11.26
CA GLU A 47 6.27 17.94 11.97
C GLU A 47 6.96 17.07 13.00
N GLY A 48 8.06 17.53 13.57
CA GLY A 48 8.78 16.81 14.63
C GLY A 48 10.28 17.10 14.58
N SER A 49 10.97 16.62 15.60
CA SER A 49 12.42 16.74 15.65
C SER A 49 13.09 15.71 14.75
N ALA A 50 14.04 16.17 13.93
CA ALA A 50 14.82 15.28 13.09
C ALA A 50 15.58 14.24 13.91
N THR A 51 15.53 13.01 13.47
CA THR A 51 16.41 11.93 13.95
C THR A 51 17.51 11.64 12.92
N SER A 52 18.44 10.76 13.27
CA SER A 52 19.39 10.23 12.27
C SER A 52 18.64 9.52 11.15
N LYS A 53 19.25 9.39 9.96
CA LYS A 53 18.69 8.62 8.85
C LYS A 53 18.27 7.22 9.34
N PRO A 54 17.09 6.74 8.90
CA PRO A 54 16.54 5.48 9.41
C PRO A 54 17.47 4.30 9.12
N THR A 55 17.63 3.46 10.12
CA THR A 55 18.32 2.16 10.00
C THR A 55 17.30 1.03 9.86
N GLY A 56 17.70 -0.05 9.20
CA GLY A 56 16.85 -1.24 9.02
C GLY A 56 16.05 -1.26 7.73
N LEU A 57 16.02 -0.18 6.96
CA LEU A 57 15.62 -0.23 5.57
C LEU A 57 16.67 -1.02 4.76
N PRO A 58 16.28 -1.65 3.63
CA PRO A 58 17.22 -2.37 2.78
C PRO A 58 18.40 -1.50 2.35
N ALA A 59 19.55 -2.13 2.15
CA ALA A 59 20.73 -1.43 1.64
C ALA A 59 20.41 -0.81 0.27
N GLY A 60 20.70 0.49 0.13
CA GLY A 60 20.39 1.24 -1.10
C GLY A 60 18.94 1.72 -1.22
N PHE A 61 18.09 1.49 -0.22
CA PHE A 61 16.75 2.08 -0.23
C PHE A 61 16.87 3.63 -0.25
N PRO A 62 16.15 4.30 -1.15
CA PRO A 62 16.26 5.74 -1.29
C PRO A 62 15.77 6.48 -0.04
N GLN A 63 16.60 7.39 0.42
CA GLN A 63 16.33 8.27 1.56
C GLN A 63 16.53 9.72 1.11
N PRO A 64 15.52 10.34 0.48
CA PRO A 64 15.63 11.72 0.00
C PRO A 64 16.06 12.68 1.09
N ASP A 65 16.97 13.61 0.75
CA ASP A 65 17.44 14.63 1.71
C ASP A 65 16.33 15.66 2.04
N ALA A 66 15.32 15.77 1.18
CA ALA A 66 14.12 16.59 1.40
C ALA A 66 13.23 16.06 2.53
N VAL A 67 13.46 14.82 3.02
CA VAL A 67 12.67 14.22 4.09
C VAL A 67 13.33 14.43 5.44
N THR A 68 12.60 15.02 6.37
CA THR A 68 12.96 15.05 7.78
C THR A 68 12.41 13.80 8.45
N TYR A 69 13.29 12.86 8.79
CA TYR A 69 12.92 11.62 9.47
C TYR A 69 12.70 11.88 10.95
N VAL A 70 11.57 11.43 11.50
CA VAL A 70 11.15 11.66 12.89
C VAL A 70 11.25 10.39 13.70
N SER A 71 10.89 9.26 13.12
CA SER A 71 10.98 7.97 13.78
C SER A 71 11.38 6.83 12.84
N ALA A 72 12.01 5.82 13.41
CA ALA A 72 12.20 4.53 12.74
C ALA A 72 12.03 3.42 13.79
N THR A 73 11.04 2.57 13.60
CA THR A 73 10.69 1.50 14.54
C THR A 73 10.71 0.15 13.83
N LYS A 74 10.93 -0.91 14.60
CA LYS A 74 10.88 -2.27 14.10
C LYS A 74 9.81 -3.05 14.86
N SER A 75 8.85 -3.63 14.12
CA SER A 75 7.80 -4.49 14.67
C SER A 75 7.88 -5.85 13.98
N GLY A 76 8.45 -6.84 14.68
CA GLY A 76 8.77 -8.11 14.09
C GLY A 76 9.77 -7.96 12.91
N PRO A 77 9.45 -8.49 11.73
CA PRO A 77 10.27 -8.32 10.52
C PRO A 77 10.08 -6.97 9.83
N THR A 78 9.02 -6.22 10.17
CA THR A 78 8.65 -4.98 9.50
C THR A 78 9.39 -3.78 10.11
N VAL A 79 9.97 -2.95 9.26
CA VAL A 79 10.49 -1.63 9.61
C VAL A 79 9.46 -0.59 9.20
N VAL A 80 9.18 0.33 10.10
CA VAL A 80 8.27 1.46 9.89
C VAL A 80 9.06 2.74 10.11
N VAL A 81 9.00 3.65 9.15
CA VAL A 81 9.68 4.94 9.21
C VAL A 81 8.66 6.04 9.00
N ASP A 82 8.68 7.03 9.87
CA ASP A 82 7.85 8.23 9.75
C ASP A 82 8.72 9.47 9.62
N GLY A 83 8.25 10.38 8.79
CA GLY A 83 8.89 11.65 8.53
C GLY A 83 7.95 12.62 7.83
N TYR A 84 8.49 13.75 7.44
CA TYR A 84 7.79 14.74 6.65
C TYR A 84 8.72 15.48 5.71
N SER A 85 8.16 16.11 4.69
CA SER A 85 8.86 16.96 3.75
C SER A 85 8.15 18.30 3.59
N THR A 86 8.88 19.34 3.27
CA THR A 86 8.33 20.66 2.85
C THR A 86 8.10 20.74 1.34
N GLU A 87 8.51 19.72 0.59
CA GLU A 87 8.24 19.59 -0.83
C GLU A 87 6.75 19.31 -1.11
N SER A 88 6.35 19.54 -2.35
CA SER A 88 4.98 19.21 -2.75
C SER A 88 4.72 17.70 -2.78
N LEU A 89 3.47 17.29 -2.61
CA LEU A 89 3.05 15.89 -2.71
C LEU A 89 3.48 15.28 -4.06
N GLU A 90 3.28 16.01 -5.16
CA GLU A 90 3.67 15.57 -6.49
C GLU A 90 5.18 15.44 -6.63
N GLY A 91 5.95 16.40 -6.09
CA GLY A 91 7.42 16.34 -6.08
C GLY A 91 7.94 15.12 -5.35
N MET A 92 7.43 14.87 -4.14
CA MET A 92 7.80 13.70 -3.34
C MET A 92 7.38 12.38 -4.01
N TYR A 93 6.21 12.33 -4.64
CA TYR A 93 5.77 11.15 -5.40
C TYR A 93 6.71 10.81 -6.56
N VAL A 94 7.05 11.81 -7.36
CA VAL A 94 7.99 11.64 -8.48
C VAL A 94 9.36 11.22 -7.96
N GLU A 95 9.88 11.91 -6.95
CA GLU A 95 11.20 11.60 -6.38
C GLU A 95 11.29 10.17 -5.85
N TYR A 96 10.29 9.70 -5.08
CA TYR A 96 10.30 8.32 -4.59
C TYR A 96 10.16 7.31 -5.72
N THR A 97 9.27 7.54 -6.67
CA THR A 97 9.06 6.62 -7.80
C THR A 97 10.33 6.45 -8.62
N ASP A 98 10.99 7.57 -8.95
CA ASP A 98 12.21 7.55 -9.75
C ASP A 98 13.38 6.90 -8.99
N ARG A 99 13.62 7.32 -7.76
CA ARG A 99 14.73 6.79 -6.96
C ARG A 99 14.56 5.32 -6.58
N ILE A 100 13.34 4.84 -6.36
CA ILE A 100 13.04 3.43 -6.13
C ILE A 100 13.42 2.61 -7.37
N ASN A 101 13.04 3.08 -8.57
CA ASN A 101 13.43 2.44 -9.82
C ASN A 101 14.96 2.49 -10.05
N GLU A 102 15.60 3.64 -9.86
CA GLU A 102 17.05 3.82 -9.98
C GLU A 102 17.84 2.92 -9.03
N ALA A 103 17.33 2.68 -7.83
CA ALA A 103 17.94 1.79 -6.85
C ALA A 103 17.74 0.28 -7.18
N GLY A 104 17.09 -0.03 -8.31
CA GLY A 104 16.87 -1.39 -8.78
C GLY A 104 15.69 -2.10 -8.12
N TYR A 105 14.81 -1.37 -7.45
CA TYR A 105 13.56 -1.90 -6.96
C TYR A 105 12.51 -1.86 -8.08
N LYS A 106 11.62 -2.83 -8.09
CA LYS A 106 10.47 -2.82 -8.98
C LYS A 106 9.31 -2.08 -8.30
N VAL A 107 8.83 -1.02 -8.91
CA VAL A 107 7.55 -0.41 -8.54
C VAL A 107 6.44 -1.33 -9.06
N GLU A 108 5.64 -1.89 -8.17
CA GLU A 108 4.53 -2.78 -8.51
C GLU A 108 3.22 -2.04 -8.65
N PHE A 109 3.07 -0.97 -7.90
CA PHE A 109 1.93 -0.08 -7.93
C PHE A 109 2.37 1.33 -7.57
N SER A 110 1.82 2.33 -8.22
CA SER A 110 1.96 3.72 -7.81
C SER A 110 0.70 4.51 -8.17
N GLU A 111 0.28 5.37 -7.26
CA GLU A 111 -0.92 6.20 -7.42
C GLU A 111 -0.70 7.56 -6.81
N LEU A 112 -1.19 8.60 -7.46
CA LEU A 112 -1.19 9.97 -6.98
C LEU A 112 -2.62 10.53 -7.07
N GLU A 113 -3.27 10.66 -5.91
CA GLU A 113 -4.61 11.23 -5.78
C GLU A 113 -4.53 12.68 -5.30
N LYS A 114 -4.26 13.61 -6.21
CA LYS A 114 -4.07 15.05 -5.90
C LYS A 114 -5.25 15.65 -5.14
N ASP A 115 -6.46 15.29 -5.53
CA ASP A 115 -7.69 15.83 -4.94
C ASP A 115 -7.89 15.38 -3.48
N ARG A 116 -7.31 14.26 -3.11
CA ARG A 116 -7.32 13.72 -1.74
C ARG A 116 -6.09 14.08 -0.93
N GLY A 117 -5.07 14.62 -1.59
CA GLY A 117 -3.78 14.86 -0.96
C GLY A 117 -3.03 13.59 -0.61
N ASP A 118 -3.18 12.53 -1.39
CA ASP A 118 -2.76 11.17 -1.12
C ASP A 118 -1.89 10.62 -2.22
N SER A 119 -0.89 9.79 -1.86
CA SER A 119 -0.08 9.05 -2.81
C SER A 119 0.48 7.78 -2.18
N GLU A 120 0.60 6.73 -2.98
CA GLU A 120 1.22 5.47 -2.58
C GLU A 120 2.16 4.96 -3.67
N VAL A 121 3.33 4.45 -3.25
CA VAL A 121 4.29 3.76 -4.11
C VAL A 121 4.62 2.43 -3.46
N ALA A 122 4.09 1.34 -4.00
CA ALA A 122 4.41 -0.02 -3.57
C ALA A 122 5.59 -0.55 -4.38
N TYR A 123 6.55 -1.14 -3.70
CA TYR A 123 7.78 -1.63 -4.30
C TYR A 123 8.15 -3.03 -3.82
N LYS A 124 8.96 -3.71 -4.62
CA LYS A 124 9.53 -5.02 -4.30
C LYS A 124 10.94 -5.14 -4.85
N THR A 125 11.81 -5.82 -4.10
CA THR A 125 13.12 -6.26 -4.60
C THR A 125 13.08 -7.74 -4.93
N SER A 126 14.06 -8.21 -5.68
CA SER A 126 14.28 -9.62 -5.99
C SER A 126 15.61 -10.11 -5.42
N GLY A 127 15.75 -11.42 -5.25
CA GLY A 127 16.99 -12.04 -4.78
C GLY A 127 16.91 -12.57 -3.35
N ALA A 128 18.04 -13.04 -2.82
CA ALA A 128 18.11 -13.73 -1.53
C ALA A 128 17.73 -12.87 -0.31
N ASN A 129 17.81 -11.55 -0.44
CA ASN A 129 17.40 -10.58 0.58
C ASN A 129 16.24 -9.73 0.07
N SER A 130 15.30 -10.37 -0.64
CA SER A 130 14.15 -9.66 -1.18
C SER A 130 13.33 -8.99 -0.08
N SER A 131 12.83 -7.81 -0.38
CA SER A 131 11.95 -7.05 0.50
C SER A 131 10.85 -6.39 -0.31
N GLU A 132 9.78 -6.08 0.37
CA GLU A 132 8.65 -5.37 -0.21
C GLU A 132 8.14 -4.32 0.77
N GLY A 133 7.49 -3.30 0.28
CA GLY A 133 6.96 -2.24 1.12
C GLY A 133 6.18 -1.20 0.37
N ILE A 134 5.79 -0.18 1.10
CA ILE A 134 5.01 0.94 0.60
C ILE A 134 5.63 2.24 1.12
N VAL A 135 5.72 3.25 0.27
CA VAL A 135 5.87 4.64 0.64
C VAL A 135 4.50 5.29 0.49
N ALA A 136 3.90 5.70 1.60
CA ALA A 136 2.66 6.45 1.62
C ALA A 136 2.94 7.91 1.94
N LEU A 137 2.41 8.80 1.12
CA LEU A 137 2.56 10.25 1.25
C LEU A 137 1.20 10.88 1.51
N ARG A 138 1.15 11.81 2.45
CA ARG A 138 -0.08 12.52 2.81
C ARG A 138 0.19 14.02 2.89
N GLY A 139 -0.52 14.80 2.09
CA GLY A 139 -0.42 16.26 2.06
C GLY A 139 -1.78 16.93 2.22
N GLY A 140 -1.89 18.16 1.77
CA GLY A 140 -3.15 18.91 1.79
C GLY A 140 -3.76 19.02 3.20
N GLU A 141 -5.03 18.62 3.35
CA GLU A 141 -5.75 18.70 4.62
C GLU A 141 -5.17 17.79 5.71
N SER A 142 -4.37 16.80 5.34
CA SER A 142 -3.73 15.91 6.30
C SER A 142 -2.61 16.60 7.11
N CYS A 143 -2.01 17.65 6.54
CA CYS A 143 -0.93 18.42 7.17
C CYS A 143 -1.26 19.92 7.13
N ALA A 144 -1.82 20.46 8.21
CA ALA A 144 -2.27 21.86 8.28
C ALA A 144 -1.16 22.90 8.04
N ASN A 145 0.13 22.50 8.23
CA ASN A 145 1.29 23.36 7.98
C ASN A 145 1.79 23.33 6.52
N GLY A 146 1.08 22.63 5.63
CA GLY A 146 1.44 22.48 4.22
C GLY A 146 2.55 21.46 3.92
N ASN A 147 3.07 20.79 4.93
CA ASN A 147 4.03 19.72 4.75
C ASN A 147 3.38 18.45 4.14
N VAL A 148 4.21 17.53 3.71
CA VAL A 148 3.80 16.18 3.27
C VAL A 148 4.32 15.17 4.27
N SER A 149 3.43 14.42 4.90
CA SER A 149 3.78 13.28 5.74
C SER A 149 4.34 12.15 4.87
N VAL A 150 5.41 11.53 5.33
CA VAL A 150 6.07 10.39 4.69
C VAL A 150 6.01 9.20 5.64
N HIS A 151 5.36 8.14 5.23
CA HIS A 151 5.27 6.89 5.97
C HIS A 151 5.81 5.75 5.10
N ILE A 152 6.84 5.09 5.57
CA ILE A 152 7.49 3.98 4.85
C ILE A 152 7.32 2.71 5.66
N THR A 153 6.82 1.67 5.03
CA THR A 153 6.87 0.31 5.57
C THR A 153 7.77 -0.55 4.70
N ASN A 154 8.56 -1.40 5.32
CA ASN A 154 9.38 -2.39 4.61
C ASN A 154 9.45 -3.69 5.40
N ARG A 155 9.35 -4.80 4.71
CA ARG A 155 9.50 -6.14 5.27
C ARG A 155 10.26 -7.06 4.32
N PRO A 156 10.91 -8.12 4.81
CA PRO A 156 11.42 -9.18 3.94
C PRO A 156 10.27 -9.79 3.15
N SER A 157 10.48 -10.03 1.86
CA SER A 157 9.55 -10.85 1.06
C SER A 157 9.72 -12.30 1.46
N GLY A 158 8.62 -13.00 1.70
CA GLY A 158 8.63 -14.43 2.02
C GLY A 158 8.92 -15.31 0.80
#